data_42998bca00d9cbe8608bbb5e8526b00f
#
_entry.id   42998bca00d9cbe8608bbb5e8526b00f
#
_cell.length_a   1.000
_cell.length_b   1.000
_cell.length_c   1.000
_cell.angle_alpha   90.00
_cell.angle_beta   90.00
_cell.angle_gamma   90.00
#
_symmetry.space_group_name_H-M   'P 1'
#
loop_
_entity.id
_entity.type
_entity.pdbx_description
1 polymer ?
#
loop_
_entity_poly.entity_id
_entity_poly.type
_entity_poly.pdbx_seq_one_letter_code
_entity_poly.pdbx_strand_id
1 'polypeptide(L)'
;TKTMTKVQRNDLCSSCHAKASPLTVEYRPEDRFYDHFDLVTLEDPDFYPDGRDLGENYTLTSWSMSPCAKSGEIDCIHCHTSSGRYRFKKEKFNNACLPCHEARVNNPTDHTHHAATSEGSKCISCHMPMTDFARMNRSDHSMLPPTPAVTIAYKSPNACNICHKDKDAEWADKLVRQWRTRDYQGPVLKRAA
;
A
#
# COMPACT_ATOMS: atom_id res chain seq x y z
N THR A 1 10.63 -17.79 -12.31
CA THR A 1 9.84 -17.41 -11.10
C THR A 1 9.17 -18.60 -10.39
N LYS A 2 8.88 -19.71 -11.05
CA LYS A 2 8.20 -20.86 -10.41
C LYS A 2 9.05 -21.54 -9.34
N THR A 3 10.36 -21.55 -9.51
CA THR A 3 11.34 -22.18 -8.59
C THR A 3 11.83 -21.24 -7.50
N MET A 4 11.61 -19.94 -7.64
CA MET A 4 12.08 -18.90 -6.73
C MET A 4 11.28 -18.87 -5.41
N THR A 5 11.94 -18.55 -4.32
CA THR A 5 11.30 -18.24 -3.04
C THR A 5 10.49 -16.94 -3.13
N LYS A 6 9.64 -16.66 -2.13
CA LYS A 6 8.89 -15.38 -2.05
C LYS A 6 9.84 -14.18 -2.00
N VAL A 7 10.94 -14.29 -1.25
CA VAL A 7 11.97 -13.24 -1.14
C VAL A 7 12.61 -12.99 -2.50
N GLN A 8 13.10 -14.03 -3.17
CA GLN A 8 13.71 -13.91 -4.50
C GLN A 8 12.76 -13.29 -5.54
N ARG A 9 11.46 -13.59 -5.45
CA ARG A 9 10.47 -12.96 -6.35
C ARG A 9 10.29 -11.47 -6.07
N ASN A 10 10.27 -11.09 -4.78
CA ASN A 10 10.24 -9.67 -4.40
C ASN A 10 11.51 -8.96 -4.87
N ASP A 11 12.68 -9.55 -4.61
CA ASP A 11 13.98 -9.00 -4.99
C ASP A 11 14.08 -8.80 -6.52
N LEU A 12 13.62 -9.78 -7.30
CA LEU A 12 13.56 -9.65 -8.75
C LEU A 12 12.68 -8.49 -9.23
N CYS A 13 11.50 -8.32 -8.63
CA CYS A 13 10.61 -7.22 -8.98
C CYS A 13 11.18 -5.86 -8.54
N SER A 14 11.89 -5.85 -7.42
CA SER A 14 12.48 -4.66 -6.83
C SER A 14 13.54 -4.01 -7.71
N SER A 15 14.27 -4.77 -8.52
CA SER A 15 15.27 -4.23 -9.45
C SER A 15 14.71 -3.18 -10.42
N CYS A 16 13.39 -3.21 -10.67
CA CYS A 16 12.68 -2.23 -11.52
C CYS A 16 11.63 -1.44 -10.75
N HIS A 17 11.16 -1.92 -9.59
CA HIS A 17 10.08 -1.32 -8.81
C HIS A 17 10.56 -0.73 -7.48
N ALA A 18 11.83 -0.35 -7.40
CA ALA A 18 12.41 0.41 -6.29
C ALA A 18 13.03 1.72 -6.78
N LYS A 19 12.92 2.78 -5.97
CA LYS A 19 13.80 3.94 -6.11
C LYS A 19 15.09 3.59 -5.36
N ALA A 20 16.13 3.26 -6.11
CA ALA A 20 17.39 2.77 -5.54
C ALA A 20 18.59 3.15 -6.40
N SER A 21 19.74 3.25 -5.78
CA SER A 21 21.02 3.45 -6.46
C SER A 21 21.74 2.11 -6.63
N PRO A 22 22.25 1.77 -7.82
CA PRO A 22 23.01 0.54 -8.00
C PRO A 22 24.36 0.63 -7.27
N LEU A 23 24.67 -0.40 -6.48
CA LEU A 23 25.99 -0.58 -5.83
C LEU A 23 26.92 -1.41 -6.71
N THR A 24 26.37 -2.31 -7.50
CA THR A 24 27.09 -3.18 -8.45
C THR A 24 26.35 -3.26 -9.76
N VAL A 25 27.05 -3.72 -10.82
CA VAL A 25 26.49 -3.93 -12.16
C VAL A 25 26.16 -5.41 -12.43
N GLU A 26 26.32 -6.29 -11.43
CA GLU A 26 26.29 -7.74 -11.64
C GLU A 26 25.01 -8.41 -11.14
N TYR A 27 23.95 -7.65 -10.85
CA TYR A 27 22.68 -8.22 -10.37
C TYR A 27 22.11 -9.26 -11.35
N ARG A 28 21.77 -10.41 -10.81
CA ARG A 28 21.14 -11.51 -11.55
C ARG A 28 19.82 -11.93 -10.88
N PRO A 29 18.87 -12.50 -11.62
CA PRO A 29 17.73 -13.17 -11.02
C PRO A 29 18.18 -14.16 -9.94
N GLU A 30 17.49 -14.16 -8.80
CA GLU A 30 17.78 -14.96 -7.59
C GLU A 30 18.80 -14.36 -6.63
N ASP A 31 19.59 -13.33 -7.02
CA ASP A 31 20.40 -12.56 -6.09
C ASP A 31 19.53 -11.75 -5.12
N ARG A 32 20.10 -11.41 -3.97
CA ARG A 32 19.43 -10.52 -3.02
C ARG A 32 19.51 -9.08 -3.50
N PHE A 33 18.37 -8.40 -3.53
CA PHE A 33 18.28 -7.00 -3.97
C PHE A 33 19.27 -6.09 -3.20
N TYR A 34 19.31 -6.18 -1.89
CA TYR A 34 20.11 -5.32 -1.03
C TYR A 34 21.64 -5.55 -1.10
N ASP A 35 22.09 -6.61 -1.75
CA ASP A 35 23.52 -6.83 -2.00
C ASP A 35 24.00 -6.02 -3.23
N HIS A 36 23.06 -5.55 -4.05
CA HIS A 36 23.32 -4.88 -5.33
C HIS A 36 22.74 -3.47 -5.44
N PHE A 37 21.82 -3.09 -4.56
CA PHE A 37 21.12 -1.81 -4.61
C PHE A 37 20.99 -1.19 -3.22
N ASP A 38 21.22 0.13 -3.16
CA ASP A 38 20.90 0.96 -2.01
C ASP A 38 19.51 1.56 -2.17
N LEU A 39 18.57 1.09 -1.35
CA LEU A 39 17.17 1.51 -1.41
C LEU A 39 17.00 2.89 -0.77
N VAL A 40 16.31 3.78 -1.45
CA VAL A 40 15.85 5.04 -0.88
C VAL A 40 14.86 4.77 0.26
N THR A 41 15.14 5.36 1.42
CA THR A 41 14.37 5.20 2.65
C THR A 41 13.41 6.37 2.88
N LEU A 42 12.66 6.33 3.98
CA LEU A 42 11.60 7.30 4.29
C LEU A 42 12.13 8.70 4.64
N GLU A 43 13.43 8.88 4.81
CA GLU A 43 14.08 10.18 4.99
C GLU A 43 14.18 10.98 3.68
N ASP A 44 13.98 10.33 2.54
CA ASP A 44 13.96 11.01 1.24
C ASP A 44 12.76 11.96 1.16
N PRO A 45 12.96 13.20 0.67
CA PRO A 45 11.90 14.20 0.59
C PRO A 45 10.74 13.84 -0.35
N ASP A 46 10.86 12.77 -1.12
CA ASP A 46 9.79 12.27 -1.98
C ASP A 46 8.75 11.41 -1.23
N PHE A 47 8.87 11.28 0.09
CA PHE A 47 7.85 10.65 0.93
C PHE A 47 7.16 11.66 1.86
N TYR A 48 5.88 11.43 2.10
CA TYR A 48 5.20 12.03 3.26
C TYR A 48 5.77 11.43 4.56
N PRO A 49 5.65 12.14 5.70
CA PRO A 49 6.14 11.63 7.00
C PRO A 49 5.57 10.27 7.40
N ASP A 50 4.41 9.89 6.90
CA ASP A 50 3.79 8.57 7.13
C ASP A 50 4.27 7.49 6.14
N GLY A 51 5.14 7.85 5.21
CA GLY A 51 5.75 6.96 4.23
C GLY A 51 4.93 6.75 2.96
N ARG A 52 3.86 7.50 2.75
CA ARG A 52 3.17 7.54 1.46
C ARG A 52 3.97 8.33 0.44
N ASP A 53 3.80 7.98 -0.82
CA ASP A 53 4.50 8.61 -1.93
C ASP A 53 4.08 10.07 -2.10
N LEU A 54 5.05 10.99 -2.17
CA LEU A 54 4.88 12.42 -2.42
C LEU A 54 5.50 12.81 -3.77
N GLY A 55 6.70 12.33 -4.03
CA GLY A 55 7.45 12.61 -5.25
C GLY A 55 7.63 11.36 -6.12
N GLU A 56 8.72 11.30 -6.87
CA GLU A 56 9.01 10.18 -7.77
C GLU A 56 9.53 8.97 -6.99
N ASN A 57 8.60 8.11 -6.60
CA ASN A 57 8.88 6.88 -5.88
C ASN A 57 8.38 5.66 -6.63
N TYR A 58 8.82 4.51 -6.12
CA TYR A 58 8.43 3.20 -6.62
C TYR A 58 7.92 2.34 -5.47
N THR A 59 7.31 1.24 -5.81
CA THR A 59 6.50 0.41 -4.93
C THR A 59 7.23 -0.21 -3.73
N LEU A 60 8.54 -0.50 -3.84
CA LEU A 60 9.23 -1.35 -2.85
C LEU A 60 9.24 -0.76 -1.45
N THR A 61 9.54 0.54 -1.29
CA THR A 61 9.63 1.17 0.03
C THR A 61 8.28 1.13 0.74
N SER A 62 7.20 1.55 0.06
CA SER A 62 5.85 1.49 0.61
C SER A 62 5.38 0.05 0.85
N TRP A 63 5.65 -0.88 -0.07
CA TRP A 63 5.38 -2.31 0.11
C TRP A 63 6.04 -2.87 1.36
N SER A 64 7.32 -2.56 1.58
CA SER A 64 8.09 -3.04 2.74
C SER A 64 7.54 -2.55 4.09
N MET A 65 6.79 -1.46 4.10
CA MET A 65 6.09 -0.97 5.29
C MET A 65 4.83 -1.78 5.59
N SER A 66 4.24 -2.43 4.60
CA SER A 66 2.94 -3.09 4.73
C SER A 66 3.02 -4.27 5.72
N PRO A 67 1.97 -4.48 6.53
CA PRO A 67 1.85 -5.68 7.36
C PRO A 67 1.86 -6.97 6.51
N CYS A 68 1.35 -6.92 5.29
CA CYS A 68 1.33 -8.05 4.37
C CYS A 68 2.74 -8.47 3.95
N ALA A 69 3.62 -7.51 3.60
CA ALA A 69 5.03 -7.81 3.30
C ALA A 69 5.75 -8.36 4.53
N LYS A 70 5.55 -7.73 5.69
CA LYS A 70 6.19 -8.12 6.96
C LYS A 70 5.78 -9.50 7.45
N SER A 71 4.60 -9.98 7.07
CA SER A 71 4.17 -11.36 7.41
C SER A 71 5.02 -12.44 6.73
N GLY A 72 5.65 -12.13 5.59
CA GLY A 72 6.34 -13.11 4.76
C GLY A 72 5.42 -14.11 4.04
N GLU A 73 4.09 -13.98 4.21
CA GLU A 73 3.13 -14.93 3.65
C GLU A 73 2.81 -14.68 2.18
N ILE A 74 2.96 -13.46 1.71
CA ILE A 74 2.70 -13.08 0.33
C ILE A 74 3.89 -12.36 -0.31
N ASP A 75 3.89 -12.33 -1.63
CA ASP A 75 4.87 -11.65 -2.47
C ASP A 75 4.18 -10.90 -3.62
N CYS A 76 4.94 -10.23 -4.46
CA CYS A 76 4.41 -9.44 -5.58
C CYS A 76 3.49 -10.28 -6.50
N ILE A 77 3.82 -11.55 -6.75
CA ILE A 77 3.03 -12.39 -7.63
C ILE A 77 1.80 -13.03 -6.97
N HIS A 78 1.56 -12.80 -5.67
CA HIS A 78 0.27 -13.09 -5.06
C HIS A 78 -0.84 -12.26 -5.74
N CYS A 79 -0.62 -10.97 -5.90
CA CYS A 79 -1.59 -10.04 -6.50
C CYS A 79 -1.36 -9.83 -8.01
N HIS A 80 -0.13 -9.99 -8.49
CA HIS A 80 0.24 -9.74 -9.87
C HIS A 80 0.64 -11.03 -10.62
N THR A 81 0.52 -11.00 -11.94
CA THR A 81 1.19 -11.99 -12.79
C THR A 81 2.67 -11.65 -12.86
N SER A 82 3.50 -12.58 -13.36
CA SER A 82 4.92 -12.30 -13.62
C SER A 82 5.17 -11.17 -14.63
N SER A 83 4.14 -10.77 -15.39
CA SER A 83 4.16 -9.61 -16.31
C SER A 83 3.53 -8.35 -15.67
N GLY A 84 3.37 -8.32 -14.35
CA GLY A 84 2.88 -7.16 -13.60
C GLY A 84 1.37 -6.91 -13.64
N ARG A 85 0.59 -7.73 -14.36
CA ARG A 85 -0.86 -7.54 -14.44
C ARG A 85 -1.53 -7.96 -13.15
N TYR A 86 -2.46 -7.14 -12.63
CA TYR A 86 -3.27 -7.51 -11.48
C TYR A 86 -4.17 -8.72 -11.79
N ARG A 87 -4.19 -9.70 -10.90
CA ARG A 87 -4.88 -10.98 -11.09
C ARG A 87 -6.37 -10.91 -10.82
N PHE A 88 -6.77 -10.10 -9.84
CA PHE A 88 -8.13 -10.07 -9.30
C PHE A 88 -8.90 -8.91 -9.92
N LYS A 89 -9.87 -9.21 -10.79
CA LYS A 89 -10.62 -8.21 -11.56
C LYS A 89 -12.11 -8.35 -11.31
N LYS A 90 -12.87 -7.30 -11.63
CA LYS A 90 -14.32 -7.23 -11.49
C LYS A 90 -14.75 -7.61 -10.07
N GLU A 91 -15.72 -8.49 -9.92
CA GLU A 91 -16.28 -8.98 -8.66
C GLU A 91 -15.28 -9.71 -7.77
N LYS A 92 -14.09 -10.05 -8.27
CA LYS A 92 -13.03 -10.74 -7.53
C LYS A 92 -11.98 -9.82 -6.91
N PHE A 93 -12.15 -8.50 -6.93
CA PHE A 93 -11.14 -7.57 -6.41
C PHE A 93 -10.70 -7.88 -4.98
N ASN A 94 -11.64 -8.19 -4.10
CA ASN A 94 -11.36 -8.47 -2.70
C ASN A 94 -10.68 -9.82 -2.47
N ASN A 95 -10.69 -10.73 -3.45
CA ASN A 95 -10.06 -12.04 -3.31
C ASN A 95 -8.53 -11.97 -3.16
N ALA A 96 -7.92 -10.86 -3.52
CA ALA A 96 -6.50 -10.61 -3.22
C ALA A 96 -6.19 -10.62 -1.72
N CYS A 97 -7.19 -10.38 -0.87
CA CYS A 97 -7.06 -10.31 0.59
C CYS A 97 -7.32 -11.67 1.28
N LEU A 98 -7.70 -12.69 0.49
CA LEU A 98 -7.90 -14.06 0.98
C LEU A 98 -6.57 -14.83 1.04
N PRO A 99 -6.48 -15.83 1.94
CA PRO A 99 -7.47 -16.18 2.98
C PRO A 99 -7.34 -15.36 4.26
N CYS A 100 -6.30 -14.52 4.38
CA CYS A 100 -5.93 -13.88 5.65
C CYS A 100 -7.03 -12.96 6.23
N HIS A 101 -7.84 -12.32 5.37
CA HIS A 101 -8.89 -11.39 5.75
C HIS A 101 -10.29 -11.89 5.40
N GLU A 102 -10.52 -13.21 5.46
CA GLU A 102 -11.76 -13.85 4.99
C GLU A 102 -13.02 -13.22 5.59
N ALA A 103 -13.07 -13.00 6.89
CA ALA A 103 -14.24 -12.41 7.56
C ALA A 103 -14.59 -11.00 7.00
N ARG A 104 -13.58 -10.22 6.60
CA ARG A 104 -13.78 -8.87 6.03
C ARG A 104 -14.17 -8.93 4.56
N VAL A 105 -13.61 -9.89 3.83
CA VAL A 105 -13.91 -10.09 2.40
C VAL A 105 -15.35 -10.59 2.23
N ASN A 106 -15.80 -11.50 3.08
CA ASN A 106 -17.14 -12.06 3.01
C ASN A 106 -18.23 -11.10 3.50
N ASN A 107 -17.88 -10.15 4.36
CA ASN A 107 -18.82 -9.14 4.88
C ASN A 107 -18.20 -7.73 4.81
N PRO A 108 -18.00 -7.18 3.62
CA PRO A 108 -17.30 -5.91 3.45
C PRO A 108 -18.08 -4.72 4.04
N THR A 109 -19.41 -4.74 4.00
CA THR A 109 -20.25 -3.62 4.45
C THR A 109 -20.04 -3.29 5.92
N ASP A 110 -19.94 -4.29 6.79
CA ASP A 110 -19.73 -4.10 8.24
C ASP A 110 -18.38 -3.44 8.54
N HIS A 111 -17.40 -3.64 7.66
CA HIS A 111 -16.08 -3.07 7.81
C HIS A 111 -15.96 -1.70 7.15
N THR A 112 -16.53 -1.55 5.97
CA THR A 112 -16.32 -0.37 5.10
C THR A 112 -17.39 0.70 5.30
N HIS A 113 -18.56 0.34 5.84
CA HIS A 113 -19.75 1.18 5.95
C HIS A 113 -20.26 1.67 4.59
N HIS A 114 -19.98 0.91 3.52
CA HIS A 114 -20.43 1.17 2.17
C HIS A 114 -21.25 -0.01 1.65
N ALA A 115 -22.17 0.26 0.70
CA ALA A 115 -22.93 -0.81 0.05
C ALA A 115 -21.99 -1.81 -0.62
N ALA A 116 -22.28 -3.10 -0.50
CA ALA A 116 -21.41 -4.19 -0.98
C ALA A 116 -21.06 -4.10 -2.49
N THR A 117 -21.91 -3.47 -3.29
CA THR A 117 -21.71 -3.27 -4.73
C THR A 117 -20.99 -1.97 -5.10
N SER A 118 -20.67 -1.12 -4.12
CA SER A 118 -20.03 0.18 -4.37
C SER A 118 -18.50 0.07 -4.47
N GLU A 119 -17.86 1.08 -5.04
CA GLU A 119 -16.40 1.20 -5.03
C GLU A 119 -15.83 1.25 -3.60
N GLY A 120 -16.57 1.83 -2.65
CA GLY A 120 -16.16 1.90 -1.24
C GLY A 120 -16.14 0.55 -0.52
N SER A 121 -16.72 -0.51 -1.10
CA SER A 121 -16.64 -1.88 -0.55
C SER A 121 -15.41 -2.66 -1.02
N LYS A 122 -14.63 -2.12 -1.96
CA LYS A 122 -13.40 -2.75 -2.41
C LYS A 122 -12.28 -2.45 -1.42
N CYS A 123 -11.63 -3.49 -0.91
CA CYS A 123 -10.51 -3.38 0.04
C CYS A 123 -9.42 -2.43 -0.47
N ILE A 124 -9.09 -2.54 -1.76
CA ILE A 124 -8.05 -1.73 -2.40
C ILE A 124 -8.40 -0.24 -2.46
N SER A 125 -9.68 0.13 -2.51
CA SER A 125 -10.10 1.54 -2.56
C SER A 125 -9.72 2.31 -1.29
N CYS A 126 -9.57 1.62 -0.17
CA CYS A 126 -9.20 2.20 1.12
C CYS A 126 -7.76 1.87 1.55
N HIS A 127 -7.28 0.64 1.28
CA HIS A 127 -5.97 0.17 1.73
C HIS A 127 -4.86 0.31 0.68
N MET A 128 -5.24 0.51 -0.57
CA MET A 128 -4.34 0.72 -1.71
C MET A 128 -4.91 1.83 -2.61
N PRO A 129 -5.28 2.99 -2.07
CA PRO A 129 -5.92 4.02 -2.87
C PRO A 129 -5.02 4.48 -4.00
N MET A 130 -5.64 4.89 -5.11
CA MET A 130 -4.92 5.55 -6.19
C MET A 130 -4.57 6.96 -5.75
N THR A 131 -3.30 7.27 -5.71
CA THR A 131 -2.78 8.60 -5.34
C THR A 131 -1.99 9.20 -6.49
N ASP A 132 -2.01 10.52 -6.58
CA ASP A 132 -1.25 11.27 -7.57
C ASP A 132 0.08 11.73 -6.97
N PHE A 133 1.18 11.37 -7.61
CA PHE A 133 2.51 11.87 -7.30
C PHE A 133 3.39 11.88 -8.56
N ALA A 134 4.30 12.84 -8.64
CA ALA A 134 5.23 12.99 -9.76
C ALA A 134 4.57 12.83 -11.16
N ARG A 135 3.37 13.38 -11.37
CA ARG A 135 2.58 13.26 -12.60
C ARG A 135 2.09 11.83 -12.92
N MET A 136 2.11 10.94 -11.94
CA MET A 136 1.61 9.57 -12.06
C MET A 136 0.44 9.37 -11.12
N ASN A 137 -0.52 8.55 -11.55
CA ASN A 137 -1.58 8.04 -10.69
C ASN A 137 -1.32 6.56 -10.43
N ARG A 138 -0.96 6.22 -9.20
CA ARG A 138 -0.57 4.85 -8.81
C ARG A 138 -1.20 4.42 -7.50
N SER A 139 -1.34 3.12 -7.36
CA SER A 139 -1.86 2.50 -6.14
C SER A 139 -0.82 2.55 -5.02
N ASP A 140 -1.25 3.00 -3.84
CA ASP A 140 -0.46 2.91 -2.60
C ASP A 140 -0.28 1.44 -2.21
N HIS A 141 0.96 0.98 -2.07
CA HIS A 141 1.29 -0.38 -1.67
C HIS A 141 1.63 -0.53 -0.19
N SER A 142 1.49 0.51 0.61
CA SER A 142 1.70 0.42 2.07
C SER A 142 0.64 -0.43 2.77
N MET A 143 -0.52 -0.61 2.14
CA MET A 143 -1.69 -1.32 2.69
C MET A 143 -2.09 -0.82 4.09
N LEU A 144 -1.75 0.41 4.41
CA LEU A 144 -2.13 1.04 5.66
C LEU A 144 -3.64 1.32 5.68
N PRO A 145 -4.27 1.29 6.85
CA PRO A 145 -5.64 1.76 6.98
C PRO A 145 -5.72 3.27 6.65
N PRO A 146 -6.89 3.77 6.23
CA PRO A 146 -7.11 5.21 6.12
C PRO A 146 -6.73 5.93 7.42
N THR A 147 -5.90 6.98 7.30
CA THR A 147 -5.35 7.71 8.46
C THR A 147 -5.53 9.22 8.27
N PRO A 148 -6.78 9.74 8.33
CA PRO A 148 -7.05 11.16 8.09
C PRO A 148 -6.34 12.12 9.06
N ALA A 149 -6.02 11.65 10.28
CA ALA A 149 -5.23 12.45 11.23
C ALA A 149 -3.84 12.82 10.67
N VAL A 150 -3.23 11.97 9.86
CA VAL A 150 -1.96 12.27 9.16
C VAL A 150 -2.19 13.28 8.05
N THR A 151 -3.33 13.22 7.37
CA THR A 151 -3.72 14.24 6.38
C THR A 151 -3.84 15.62 7.02
N ILE A 152 -4.47 15.70 8.20
CA ILE A 152 -4.59 16.95 8.95
C ILE A 152 -3.19 17.49 9.33
N ALA A 153 -2.33 16.61 9.87
CA ALA A 153 -1.02 17.00 10.37
C ALA A 153 0.01 17.30 9.26
N TYR A 154 0.05 16.50 8.21
CA TYR A 154 1.16 16.48 7.24
C TYR A 154 0.72 16.56 5.78
N LYS A 155 -0.58 16.73 5.50
CA LYS A 155 -1.15 16.80 4.14
C LYS A 155 -0.99 15.53 3.32
N SER A 156 -0.65 14.40 3.96
CA SER A 156 -0.61 13.09 3.30
C SER A 156 -2.00 12.71 2.78
N PRO A 157 -2.13 12.12 1.59
CA PRO A 157 -3.43 11.77 1.04
C PRO A 157 -4.14 10.71 1.88
N ASN A 158 -5.47 10.74 1.90
CA ASN A 158 -6.27 9.67 2.49
C ASN A 158 -7.37 9.20 1.54
N ALA A 159 -7.73 7.95 1.66
CA ALA A 159 -8.68 7.30 0.76
C ALA A 159 -10.09 7.92 0.78
N CYS A 160 -10.53 8.47 1.92
CA CYS A 160 -11.89 9.01 2.05
C CYS A 160 -12.11 10.20 1.11
N ASN A 161 -11.17 11.15 1.11
CA ASN A 161 -11.30 12.40 0.35
C ASN A 161 -11.01 12.23 -1.15
N ILE A 162 -10.55 11.07 -1.60
CA ILE A 162 -10.46 10.77 -3.04
C ILE A 162 -11.86 10.70 -3.66
N CYS A 163 -12.83 10.14 -2.94
CA CYS A 163 -14.22 10.02 -3.40
C CYS A 163 -15.12 11.10 -2.79
N HIS A 164 -15.00 11.39 -1.50
CA HIS A 164 -15.77 12.42 -0.79
C HIS A 164 -15.10 13.79 -0.88
N LYS A 165 -15.06 14.32 -2.10
CA LYS A 165 -14.35 15.59 -2.42
C LYS A 165 -15.01 16.83 -1.82
N ASP A 166 -16.27 16.73 -1.42
CA ASP A 166 -17.05 17.76 -0.74
C ASP A 166 -16.81 17.81 0.78
N LYS A 167 -16.03 16.87 1.30
CA LYS A 167 -15.70 16.75 2.74
C LYS A 167 -14.22 17.04 2.98
N ASP A 168 -13.92 17.48 4.20
CA ASP A 168 -12.55 17.69 4.68
C ASP A 168 -11.97 16.46 5.38
N ALA A 169 -10.71 16.56 5.79
CA ALA A 169 -10.03 15.48 6.48
C ALA A 169 -10.54 15.30 7.92
N GLU A 170 -11.03 16.35 8.54
CA GLU A 170 -11.64 16.36 9.87
C GLU A 170 -12.92 15.53 9.90
N TRP A 171 -13.77 15.65 8.87
CA TRP A 171 -14.92 14.78 8.69
C TRP A 171 -14.51 13.31 8.60
N ALA A 172 -13.49 13.00 7.79
CA ALA A 172 -13.01 11.65 7.63
C ALA A 172 -12.41 11.10 8.95
N ASP A 173 -11.64 11.91 9.68
CA ASP A 173 -11.04 11.52 10.97
C ASP A 173 -12.12 11.19 12.01
N LYS A 174 -13.16 12.01 12.10
CA LYS A 174 -14.30 11.77 13.00
C LYS A 174 -14.95 10.41 12.71
N LEU A 175 -15.20 10.09 11.44
CA LEU A 175 -15.84 8.82 11.08
C LEU A 175 -14.91 7.62 11.36
N VAL A 176 -13.65 7.70 10.97
CA VAL A 176 -12.68 6.63 11.23
C VAL A 176 -12.57 6.33 12.72
N ARG A 177 -12.58 7.33 13.57
CA ARG A 177 -12.58 7.15 15.04
C ARG A 177 -13.87 6.51 15.56
N GLN A 178 -15.02 6.87 15.01
CA GLN A 178 -16.30 6.26 15.39
C GLN A 178 -16.38 4.78 15.00
N TRP A 179 -15.81 4.41 13.84
CA TRP A 179 -15.89 3.05 13.31
C TRP A 179 -14.88 2.08 13.92
N ARG A 180 -13.87 2.56 14.64
CA ARG A 180 -12.78 1.74 15.14
C ARG A 180 -12.87 1.55 16.66
N THR A 181 -12.60 0.32 17.07
CA THR A 181 -12.54 -0.03 18.50
C THR A 181 -11.18 0.29 19.14
N ARG A 182 -10.16 0.57 18.33
CA ARG A 182 -8.82 0.97 18.79
C ARG A 182 -8.25 2.07 17.90
N ASP A 183 -7.36 2.89 18.46
CA ASP A 183 -6.66 3.92 17.71
C ASP A 183 -5.60 3.32 16.78
N TYR A 184 -5.85 3.36 15.48
CA TYR A 184 -4.88 2.98 14.44
C TYR A 184 -4.01 4.15 14.01
N GLN A 185 -4.45 5.37 14.24
CA GLN A 185 -3.79 6.57 13.76
C GLN A 185 -2.63 6.98 14.64
N GLY A 186 -2.71 6.75 15.96
CA GLY A 186 -1.65 7.06 16.89
C GLY A 186 -0.30 6.43 16.54
N PRO A 187 -0.21 5.13 16.20
CA PRO A 187 1.04 4.53 15.74
C PRO A 187 1.58 5.12 14.44
N VAL A 188 0.72 5.52 13.50
CA VAL A 188 1.15 6.14 12.26
C VAL A 188 1.66 7.56 12.51
N LEU A 189 0.95 8.36 13.30
CA LEU A 189 1.39 9.69 13.70
C LEU A 189 2.73 9.67 14.44
N LYS A 190 2.95 8.70 15.34
CA LYS A 190 4.23 8.55 16.05
C LYS A 190 5.40 8.22 15.13
N ARG A 191 5.16 7.50 14.03
CA ARG A 191 6.21 7.23 13.03
C ARG A 191 6.50 8.43 12.16
N ALA A 192 5.51 9.28 11.96
CA ALA A 192 5.60 10.49 11.16
C ALA A 192 6.19 11.69 11.92
N ALA A 193 6.24 11.63 13.24
CA ALA A 193 6.79 12.67 14.11
C ALA A 193 8.29 12.48 14.37
#